data_7d2ef09ca616c3ff379ce78746435c8b
#
_entry.id   7d2ef09ca616c3ff379ce78746435c8b
#
_cell.length_a   1.000
_cell.length_b   1.000
_cell.length_c   1.000
_cell.angle_alpha   90.00
_cell.angle_beta   90.00
_cell.angle_gamma   90.00
#
_symmetry.space_group_name_H-M   'P 1'
#
loop_
_entity.id
_entity.type
_entity.pdbx_description
1 polymer ?
#
loop_
_entity_poly.entity_id
_entity_poly.type
_entity_poly.pdbx_seq_one_letter_code
_entity_poly.pdbx_strand_id
1 'polypeptide(L)'
;RLLEFQIKDVFLTVGERLSYPEERIVKGTPEQLKEQAFSDLSVLYMCYAEDRQGESRGMPGIPDESFLRELGENGTRVPMTKQTIRVLSLAKLNLTENAILYDVGAGSGSVSVEGAGLCPGGMVYAIEKKPEAVELLRKNRCHFQVENMEIVAGEAPEVLKDLPAPSHVF
;
A
#
# COMPACT_ATOMS: atom_id res chain seq x y z
N ARG A 1 29.10 -1.15 -9.20
CA ARG A 1 28.23 -2.04 -10.03
C ARG A 1 27.07 -1.27 -10.68
N LEU A 2 26.26 -0.45 -9.96
CA LEU A 2 25.15 0.29 -10.58
C LEU A 2 25.61 1.14 -11.77
N LEU A 3 26.76 1.81 -11.65
CA LEU A 3 27.35 2.60 -12.73
C LEU A 3 27.87 1.74 -13.88
N GLU A 4 28.34 0.54 -13.62
CA GLU A 4 28.77 -0.45 -14.64
C GLU A 4 27.57 -0.88 -15.50
N PHE A 5 26.38 -0.98 -14.91
CA PHE A 5 25.12 -1.27 -15.62
C PHE A 5 24.44 -0.02 -16.21
N GLN A 6 25.13 1.14 -16.21
CA GLN A 6 24.59 2.42 -16.70
C GLN A 6 23.31 2.90 -16.00
N ILE A 7 23.06 2.47 -14.79
CA ILE A 7 21.92 2.92 -13.97
C ILE A 7 22.32 4.26 -13.34
N LYS A 8 21.96 5.39 -14.00
CA LYS A 8 22.37 6.73 -13.59
C LYS A 8 21.24 7.56 -12.98
N ASP A 9 20.01 7.36 -13.45
CA ASP A 9 18.86 8.18 -13.06
C ASP A 9 18.15 7.63 -11.83
N VAL A 10 18.95 7.31 -10.80
CA VAL A 10 18.45 6.80 -9.54
C VAL A 10 18.98 7.60 -8.35
N PHE A 11 18.15 7.70 -7.34
CA PHE A 11 18.51 8.26 -6.05
C PHE A 11 18.57 7.15 -5.01
N LEU A 12 19.68 7.10 -4.27
CA LEU A 12 19.97 6.05 -3.31
C LEU A 12 19.78 6.57 -1.89
N THR A 13 19.22 5.76 -1.03
CA THR A 13 19.24 5.93 0.42
C THR A 13 19.85 4.67 1.02
N VAL A 14 20.96 4.80 1.72
CA VAL A 14 21.62 3.72 2.44
C VAL A 14 21.41 3.92 3.92
N GLY A 15 20.75 2.99 4.57
CA GLY A 15 20.60 2.94 6.02
C GLY A 15 21.52 1.89 6.60
N GLU A 16 22.46 2.29 7.45
CA GLU A 16 23.41 1.41 8.12
C GLU A 16 22.99 1.25 9.58
N ARG A 17 23.08 0.02 10.09
CA ARG A 17 22.83 -0.32 11.50
C ARG A 17 21.50 0.28 12.02
N LEU A 18 20.44 0.21 11.20
CA LEU A 18 19.12 0.76 11.55
C LEU A 18 18.65 0.22 12.90
N SER A 19 18.14 1.12 13.75
CA SER A 19 17.72 0.85 15.14
C SER A 19 18.84 0.53 16.14
N TYR A 20 20.11 0.72 15.76
CA TYR A 20 21.26 0.67 16.67
C TYR A 20 21.75 2.07 17.01
N PRO A 21 22.49 2.27 18.12
CA PRO A 21 23.03 3.58 18.49
C PRO A 21 23.90 4.23 17.42
N GLU A 22 24.54 3.42 16.56
CA GLU A 22 25.40 3.86 15.47
C GLU A 22 24.64 3.96 14.12
N GLU A 23 23.33 4.14 14.17
CA GLU A 23 22.51 4.32 12.97
C GLU A 23 23.05 5.49 12.12
N ARG A 24 23.21 5.24 10.83
CA ARG A 24 23.59 6.27 9.87
C ARG A 24 22.74 6.12 8.61
N ILE A 25 22.15 7.23 8.14
CA ILE A 25 21.41 7.28 6.89
C ILE A 25 22.11 8.23 5.93
N VAL A 26 22.49 7.71 4.76
CA VAL A 26 23.16 8.48 3.70
C VAL A 26 22.31 8.46 2.45
N LYS A 27 22.19 9.62 1.80
CA LYS A 27 21.39 9.79 0.58
C LYS A 27 22.23 10.44 -0.51
N GLY A 28 22.00 10.05 -1.76
CA GLY A 28 22.68 10.65 -2.92
C GLY A 28 22.52 9.83 -4.18
N THR A 29 23.12 10.33 -5.27
CA THR A 29 23.23 9.59 -6.53
C THR A 29 24.31 8.53 -6.46
N PRO A 30 24.36 7.55 -7.37
CA PRO A 30 25.44 6.57 -7.44
C PRO A 30 26.82 7.22 -7.53
N GLU A 31 26.95 8.33 -8.28
CA GLU A 31 28.20 9.07 -8.42
C GLU A 31 28.68 9.70 -7.10
N GLN A 32 27.73 10.22 -6.30
CA GLN A 32 28.04 10.86 -5.02
C GLN A 32 28.45 9.84 -3.94
N LEU A 33 27.92 8.62 -4.05
CA LEU A 33 28.10 7.59 -3.03
C LEU A 33 29.16 6.53 -3.38
N LYS A 34 29.69 6.49 -4.62
CA LYS A 34 30.61 5.46 -5.11
C LYS A 34 31.91 5.32 -4.31
N GLU A 35 32.40 6.41 -3.73
CA GLU A 35 33.66 6.43 -2.95
C GLU A 35 33.42 6.23 -1.45
N GLN A 36 32.16 6.07 -1.01
CA GLN A 36 31.85 5.88 0.39
C GLN A 36 31.89 4.39 0.76
N ALA A 37 32.47 4.12 1.93
CA ALA A 37 32.36 2.81 2.55
C ALA A 37 31.11 2.70 3.39
N PHE A 38 30.46 1.56 3.32
CA PHE A 38 29.25 1.24 4.07
C PHE A 38 29.49 -0.02 4.92
N SER A 39 28.74 -0.10 6.03
CA SER A 39 28.76 -1.27 6.91
C SER A 39 28.15 -2.49 6.21
N ASP A 40 28.61 -3.69 6.57
CA ASP A 40 27.99 -4.93 6.08
C ASP A 40 26.52 -5.07 6.50
N LEU A 41 26.12 -4.44 7.60
CA LEU A 41 24.74 -4.35 8.05
C LEU A 41 24.09 -3.08 7.48
N SER A 42 23.74 -3.11 6.20
CA SER A 42 23.14 -1.99 5.49
C SER A 42 21.90 -2.42 4.69
N VAL A 43 20.95 -1.50 4.58
CA VAL A 43 19.79 -1.58 3.69
C VAL A 43 19.93 -0.51 2.62
N LEU A 44 19.82 -0.91 1.36
CA LEU A 44 19.81 0.00 0.22
C LEU A 44 18.36 0.17 -0.28
N TYR A 45 17.88 1.39 -0.25
CA TYR A 45 16.67 1.81 -0.95
C TYR A 45 17.06 2.60 -2.20
N MET A 46 16.47 2.27 -3.33
CA MET A 46 16.72 2.90 -4.62
C MET A 46 15.41 3.36 -5.24
N CYS A 47 15.35 4.61 -5.67
CA CYS A 47 14.23 5.16 -6.45
C CYS A 47 14.77 5.84 -7.71
N TYR A 48 13.94 5.93 -8.73
CA TYR A 48 14.27 6.72 -9.92
C TYR A 48 14.18 8.20 -9.60
N ALA A 49 15.11 9.01 -10.18
CA ALA A 49 15.16 10.47 -9.97
C ALA A 49 13.99 11.19 -10.64
N GLU A 50 13.48 10.65 -11.73
CA GLU A 50 12.24 11.13 -12.35
C GLU A 50 11.05 10.50 -11.63
N ASP A 51 10.18 11.37 -11.13
CA ASP A 51 8.84 11.00 -10.70
C ASP A 51 8.09 10.51 -11.95
N ARG A 52 8.11 9.19 -12.18
CA ARG A 52 7.27 8.56 -13.20
C ARG A 52 5.82 8.67 -12.75
N GLN A 53 5.31 9.90 -12.77
CA GLN A 53 3.89 10.18 -12.64
C GLN A 53 3.19 9.44 -13.79
N GLY A 54 2.66 8.28 -13.51
CA GLY A 54 1.85 7.52 -14.46
C GLY A 54 2.02 6.02 -14.46
N GLU A 55 3.09 5.45 -13.87
CA GLU A 55 3.24 4.00 -13.78
C GLU A 55 3.68 3.55 -12.38
N SER A 56 2.98 3.98 -11.36
CA SER A 56 3.02 3.28 -10.08
C SER A 56 2.28 1.95 -10.27
N ARG A 57 2.98 0.96 -10.80
CA ARG A 57 2.50 -0.42 -10.76
C ARG A 57 2.39 -0.81 -9.30
N GLY A 58 1.20 -0.58 -8.71
CA GLY A 58 0.70 -1.27 -7.55
C GLY A 58 1.69 -1.69 -6.45
N MET A 59 2.66 -0.84 -6.09
CA MET A 59 3.46 -1.13 -4.89
C MET A 59 2.68 -0.68 -3.67
N PRO A 60 2.44 -1.55 -2.68
CA PRO A 60 1.79 -1.15 -1.45
C PRO A 60 2.68 -0.17 -0.68
N GLY A 61 2.06 0.72 0.09
CA GLY A 61 2.79 1.63 0.96
C GLY A 61 2.34 3.08 0.89
N ILE A 62 1.08 3.34 0.52
CA ILE A 62 0.50 4.68 0.60
C ILE A 62 0.59 5.17 2.05
N PRO A 63 1.14 6.38 2.31
CA PRO A 63 1.21 6.94 3.66
C PRO A 63 -0.15 7.03 4.34
N ASP A 64 -0.20 6.76 5.64
CA ASP A 64 -1.46 6.78 6.40
C ASP A 64 -2.16 8.15 6.35
N GLU A 65 -1.41 9.24 6.28
CA GLU A 65 -1.90 10.62 6.17
C GLU A 65 -2.55 10.94 4.82
N SER A 66 -2.30 10.14 3.80
CA SER A 66 -2.94 10.31 2.48
C SER A 66 -4.39 9.84 2.47
N PHE A 67 -4.81 9.02 3.44
CA PHE A 67 -6.18 8.56 3.55
C PHE A 67 -7.05 9.56 4.30
N LEU A 68 -8.25 9.78 3.79
CA LEU A 68 -9.29 10.51 4.52
C LEU A 68 -9.64 9.76 5.81
N ARG A 69 -9.83 10.51 6.90
CA ARG A 69 -10.12 9.96 8.23
C ARG A 69 -11.31 10.68 8.84
N GLU A 70 -12.27 9.91 9.32
CA GLU A 70 -13.49 10.45 9.94
C GLU A 70 -13.75 9.78 11.30
N LEU A 71 -14.58 10.44 12.09
CA LEU A 71 -15.11 9.89 13.34
C LEU A 71 -16.39 9.13 13.05
N GLY A 72 -16.52 7.96 13.63
CA GLY A 72 -17.78 7.23 13.66
C GLY A 72 -18.80 7.85 14.63
N GLU A 73 -20.02 7.33 14.64
CA GLU A 73 -21.13 7.83 15.48
C GLU A 73 -20.80 7.91 16.97
N ASN A 74 -19.92 7.03 17.46
CA ASN A 74 -19.48 7.01 18.86
C ASN A 74 -18.31 7.97 19.16
N GLY A 75 -17.94 8.86 18.21
CA GLY A 75 -16.83 9.80 18.33
C GLY A 75 -15.44 9.16 18.23
N THR A 76 -15.32 7.86 17.98
CA THR A 76 -14.04 7.20 17.69
C THR A 76 -13.74 7.23 16.19
N ARG A 77 -12.46 7.24 15.85
CA ARG A 77 -12.06 7.19 14.44
C ARG A 77 -12.41 5.83 13.82
N VAL A 78 -12.91 5.87 12.59
CA VAL A 78 -13.05 4.65 11.80
C VAL A 78 -11.69 3.96 11.72
N PRO A 79 -11.62 2.63 12.02
CA PRO A 79 -10.37 1.87 11.98
C PRO A 79 -9.69 1.93 10.62
N MET A 80 -8.35 1.92 10.63
CA MET A 80 -7.51 1.83 9.45
C MET A 80 -6.31 0.94 9.75
N THR A 81 -6.03 0.00 8.87
CA THR A 81 -4.80 -0.79 8.92
C THR A 81 -3.60 0.12 8.63
N LYS A 82 -2.66 0.16 9.56
CA LYS A 82 -1.47 1.01 9.47
C LYS A 82 -0.59 0.62 8.29
N GLN A 83 0.08 1.59 7.66
CA GLN A 83 0.92 1.42 6.47
C GLN A 83 1.82 0.19 6.55
N THR A 84 2.62 0.04 7.61
CA THR A 84 3.55 -1.09 7.75
C THR A 84 2.83 -2.45 7.77
N ILE A 85 1.70 -2.54 8.49
CA ILE A 85 0.90 -3.77 8.56
C ILE A 85 0.24 -4.03 7.20
N ARG A 86 -0.29 -3.00 6.55
CA ARG A 86 -0.94 -3.07 5.25
C ARG A 86 0.02 -3.58 4.18
N VAL A 87 1.24 -3.00 4.10
CA VAL A 87 2.29 -3.46 3.18
C VAL A 87 2.63 -4.92 3.40
N LEU A 88 2.85 -5.33 4.67
CA LEU A 88 3.19 -6.70 4.99
C LEU A 88 2.05 -7.67 4.63
N SER A 89 0.82 -7.30 4.93
CA SER A 89 -0.36 -8.13 4.64
C SER A 89 -0.56 -8.31 3.15
N LEU A 90 -0.50 -7.24 2.36
CA LEU A 90 -0.64 -7.29 0.91
C LEU A 90 0.50 -8.07 0.24
N ALA A 91 1.73 -7.93 0.74
CA ALA A 91 2.86 -8.75 0.29
C ALA A 91 2.64 -10.25 0.58
N LYS A 92 2.05 -10.60 1.73
CA LYS A 92 1.72 -11.98 2.09
C LYS A 92 0.54 -12.54 1.32
N LEU A 93 -0.43 -11.71 0.97
CA LEU A 93 -1.55 -12.12 0.11
C LEU A 93 -1.07 -12.50 -1.30
N ASN A 94 0.03 -11.91 -1.77
CA ASN A 94 0.62 -12.22 -3.08
C ASN A 94 -0.41 -12.16 -4.22
N LEU A 95 -1.14 -11.05 -4.30
CA LEU A 95 -2.21 -10.85 -5.27
C LEU A 95 -1.68 -10.97 -6.70
N THR A 96 -2.43 -11.65 -7.55
CA THR A 96 -2.18 -11.71 -8.99
C THR A 96 -2.92 -10.59 -9.72
N GLU A 97 -2.51 -10.27 -10.94
CA GLU A 97 -3.11 -9.21 -11.76
C GLU A 97 -4.64 -9.29 -11.86
N ASN A 98 -5.19 -10.50 -11.97
CA ASN A 98 -6.62 -10.76 -12.11
C ASN A 98 -7.26 -11.27 -10.81
N ALA A 99 -6.68 -10.98 -9.64
CA ALA A 99 -7.20 -11.46 -8.36
C ALA A 99 -8.58 -10.90 -8.05
N ILE A 100 -9.43 -11.72 -7.43
CA ILE A 100 -10.65 -11.29 -6.76
C ILE A 100 -10.35 -11.26 -5.26
N LEU A 101 -10.21 -10.05 -4.71
CA LEU A 101 -9.91 -9.83 -3.30
C LEU A 101 -11.18 -9.48 -2.53
N TYR A 102 -11.45 -10.19 -1.44
CA TYR A 102 -12.39 -9.76 -0.42
C TYR A 102 -11.63 -9.10 0.73
N ASP A 103 -11.99 -7.84 1.04
CA ASP A 103 -11.54 -7.12 2.23
C ASP A 103 -12.70 -7.06 3.21
N VAL A 104 -12.70 -7.98 4.21
CA VAL A 104 -13.83 -8.17 5.12
C VAL A 104 -13.62 -7.35 6.39
N GLY A 105 -14.49 -6.35 6.57
CA GLY A 105 -14.32 -5.32 7.60
C GLY A 105 -13.40 -4.19 7.11
N ALA A 106 -13.62 -3.73 5.88
CA ALA A 106 -12.74 -2.82 5.17
C ALA A 106 -12.45 -1.48 5.89
N GLY A 107 -13.31 -1.04 6.80
CA GLY A 107 -13.12 0.16 7.59
C GLY A 107 -12.93 1.40 6.72
N SER A 108 -11.76 2.03 6.78
CA SER A 108 -11.40 3.16 5.92
C SER A 108 -11.14 2.80 4.46
N GLY A 109 -11.02 1.51 4.13
CA GLY A 109 -10.69 1.01 2.80
C GLY A 109 -9.22 1.06 2.42
N SER A 110 -8.34 1.26 3.38
CA SER A 110 -6.91 1.41 3.08
C SER A 110 -6.28 0.15 2.45
N VAL A 111 -6.71 -1.04 2.88
CA VAL A 111 -6.28 -2.31 2.28
C VAL A 111 -6.92 -2.50 0.91
N SER A 112 -8.22 -2.20 0.79
CA SER A 112 -8.97 -2.28 -0.47
C SER A 112 -8.35 -1.40 -1.56
N VAL A 113 -8.02 -0.14 -1.24
CA VAL A 113 -7.41 0.82 -2.18
C VAL A 113 -6.06 0.32 -2.69
N GLU A 114 -5.16 -0.08 -1.80
CA GLU A 114 -3.85 -0.60 -2.22
C GLU A 114 -3.96 -1.96 -2.90
N GLY A 115 -4.87 -2.82 -2.43
CA GLY A 115 -5.15 -4.12 -3.05
C GLY A 115 -5.62 -3.98 -4.49
N ALA A 116 -6.48 -2.99 -4.77
CA ALA A 116 -6.96 -2.71 -6.12
C ALA A 116 -5.83 -2.32 -7.08
N GLY A 117 -4.85 -1.56 -6.61
CA GLY A 117 -3.64 -1.24 -7.39
C GLY A 117 -2.77 -2.46 -7.69
N LEU A 118 -2.80 -3.50 -6.85
CA LEU A 118 -2.05 -4.73 -7.05
C LEU A 118 -2.73 -5.74 -8.00
N CYS A 119 -4.03 -5.60 -8.23
CA CYS A 119 -4.80 -6.46 -9.14
C CYS A 119 -5.57 -5.64 -10.18
N PRO A 120 -4.88 -4.93 -11.08
CA PRO A 120 -5.52 -3.99 -12.00
C PRO A 120 -6.49 -4.63 -13.00
N GLY A 121 -6.32 -5.90 -13.33
CA GLY A 121 -7.26 -6.69 -14.14
C GLY A 121 -8.30 -7.46 -13.33
N GLY A 122 -8.24 -7.37 -12.00
CA GLY A 122 -9.13 -8.05 -11.07
C GLY A 122 -10.16 -7.11 -10.43
N MET A 123 -10.70 -7.53 -9.29
CA MET A 123 -11.73 -6.78 -8.56
C MET A 123 -11.53 -6.89 -7.05
N VAL A 124 -11.70 -5.80 -6.34
CA VAL A 124 -11.73 -5.78 -4.87
C VAL A 124 -13.16 -5.57 -4.40
N TYR A 125 -13.64 -6.47 -3.56
CA TYR A 125 -14.91 -6.32 -2.83
C TYR A 125 -14.60 -5.88 -1.41
N ALA A 126 -14.89 -4.62 -1.11
CA ALA A 126 -14.70 -4.01 0.20
C ALA A 126 -15.98 -4.14 1.01
N ILE A 127 -16.01 -5.10 1.94
CA ILE A 127 -17.20 -5.45 2.74
C ILE A 127 -17.14 -4.69 4.07
N GLU A 128 -18.16 -3.91 4.37
CA GLU A 128 -18.24 -3.17 5.63
C GLU A 128 -19.70 -3.02 6.07
N LYS A 129 -19.95 -3.21 7.38
CA LYS A 129 -21.30 -3.16 7.94
C LYS A 129 -21.70 -1.83 8.55
N LYS A 130 -20.72 -1.03 9.00
CA LYS A 130 -20.96 0.23 9.68
C LYS A 130 -21.22 1.35 8.67
N PRO A 131 -22.39 2.02 8.70
CA PRO A 131 -22.73 3.06 7.72
C PRO A 131 -21.68 4.17 7.60
N GLU A 132 -21.16 4.64 8.73
CA GLU A 132 -20.12 5.68 8.78
C GLU A 132 -18.80 5.23 8.13
N ALA A 133 -18.43 3.96 8.29
CA ALA A 133 -17.24 3.40 7.64
C ALA A 133 -17.48 3.18 6.14
N VAL A 134 -18.67 2.74 5.73
CA VAL A 134 -19.06 2.63 4.32
C VAL A 134 -18.98 3.99 3.62
N GLU A 135 -19.40 5.07 4.28
CA GLU A 135 -19.32 6.41 3.71
C GLU A 135 -17.87 6.89 3.56
N LEU A 136 -17.04 6.66 4.57
CA LEU A 136 -15.61 6.95 4.49
C LEU A 136 -14.92 6.14 3.39
N LEU A 137 -15.29 4.88 3.26
CA LEU A 137 -14.81 3.97 2.23
C LEU A 137 -15.11 4.50 0.81
N ARG A 138 -16.34 5.01 0.58
CA ARG A 138 -16.73 5.68 -0.68
C ARG A 138 -15.88 6.92 -0.96
N LYS A 139 -15.64 7.74 0.06
CA LYS A 139 -14.80 8.94 -0.06
C LYS A 139 -13.37 8.59 -0.41
N ASN A 140 -12.76 7.60 0.24
CA ASN A 140 -11.42 7.14 -0.07
C ASN A 140 -11.34 6.51 -1.47
N ARG A 141 -12.30 5.69 -1.87
CA ARG A 141 -12.38 5.17 -3.23
C ARG A 141 -12.35 6.28 -4.28
N CYS A 142 -13.18 7.32 -4.07
CA CYS A 142 -13.22 8.49 -4.96
C CYS A 142 -11.91 9.29 -4.92
N HIS A 143 -11.37 9.54 -3.74
CA HIS A 143 -10.13 10.28 -3.53
C HIS A 143 -8.93 9.66 -4.26
N PHE A 144 -8.82 8.34 -4.21
CA PHE A 144 -7.77 7.59 -4.91
C PHE A 144 -8.15 7.16 -6.33
N GLN A 145 -9.34 7.54 -6.82
CA GLN A 145 -9.84 7.21 -8.17
C GLN A 145 -9.80 5.71 -8.49
N VAL A 146 -10.14 4.86 -7.51
CA VAL A 146 -10.11 3.40 -7.68
C VAL A 146 -11.35 2.93 -8.42
N GLU A 147 -11.17 2.37 -9.62
CA GLU A 147 -12.26 1.90 -10.47
C GLU A 147 -12.63 0.43 -10.21
N ASN A 148 -11.63 -0.44 -10.01
CA ASN A 148 -11.78 -1.87 -9.80
C ASN A 148 -12.03 -2.25 -8.33
N MET A 149 -12.90 -1.50 -7.65
CA MET A 149 -13.28 -1.73 -6.26
C MET A 149 -14.78 -1.53 -6.09
N GLU A 150 -15.47 -2.54 -5.59
CA GLU A 150 -16.87 -2.49 -5.24
C GLU A 150 -17.07 -2.44 -3.73
N ILE A 151 -17.97 -1.61 -3.26
CA ILE A 151 -18.27 -1.45 -1.84
C ILE A 151 -19.57 -2.20 -1.52
N VAL A 152 -19.45 -3.21 -0.68
CA VAL A 152 -20.54 -4.09 -0.26
C VAL A 152 -20.92 -3.73 1.18
N ALA A 153 -22.02 -2.99 1.31
CA ALA A 153 -22.54 -2.60 2.61
C ALA A 153 -23.34 -3.75 3.23
N GLY A 154 -22.88 -4.27 4.36
CA GLY A 154 -23.52 -5.34 5.08
C GLY A 154 -22.58 -6.21 5.89
N GLU A 155 -23.14 -7.19 6.56
CA GLU A 155 -22.39 -8.11 7.43
C GLU A 155 -22.06 -9.41 6.70
N ALA A 156 -20.80 -9.83 6.78
CA ALA A 156 -20.39 -11.16 6.35
C ALA A 156 -20.82 -12.21 7.40
N PRO A 157 -21.20 -13.44 6.98
CA PRO A 157 -21.09 -13.96 5.61
C PRO A 157 -22.29 -13.67 4.69
N GLU A 158 -23.36 -13.03 5.20
CA GLU A 158 -24.64 -12.91 4.49
C GLU A 158 -24.49 -12.23 3.13
N VAL A 159 -23.74 -11.13 3.08
CA VAL A 159 -23.54 -10.33 1.84
C VAL A 159 -22.57 -10.97 0.85
N LEU A 160 -21.91 -12.05 1.22
CA LEU A 160 -20.94 -12.71 0.34
C LEU A 160 -21.59 -13.68 -0.66
N LYS A 161 -22.86 -14.06 -0.46
CA LYS A 161 -23.54 -15.14 -1.18
C LYS A 161 -23.71 -14.83 -2.68
N ASP A 162 -23.88 -13.57 -3.02
CA ASP A 162 -24.13 -13.10 -4.38
C ASP A 162 -22.86 -12.56 -5.07
N LEU A 163 -21.73 -12.66 -4.42
CA LEU A 163 -20.44 -12.19 -4.96
C LEU A 163 -19.70 -13.33 -5.66
N PRO A 164 -18.87 -13.02 -6.68
CA PRO A 164 -17.99 -14.01 -7.31
C PRO A 164 -17.05 -14.63 -6.28
N ALA A 165 -16.72 -15.91 -6.43
CA ALA A 165 -15.80 -16.59 -5.51
C ALA A 165 -14.45 -15.85 -5.43
N PRO A 166 -13.93 -15.53 -4.22
CA PRO A 166 -12.68 -14.82 -4.07
C PRO A 166 -11.50 -15.73 -4.34
N SER A 167 -10.43 -15.18 -4.91
CA SER A 167 -9.13 -15.84 -4.94
C SER A 167 -8.33 -15.56 -3.67
N HIS A 168 -8.59 -14.40 -3.03
CA HIS A 168 -7.91 -13.94 -1.82
C HIS A 168 -8.90 -13.28 -0.85
N VAL A 169 -8.64 -13.43 0.44
CA VAL A 169 -9.44 -12.81 1.51
C VAL A 169 -8.49 -12.18 2.53
N PHE A 170 -8.77 -10.92 2.87
CA PHE A 170 -8.14 -10.19 3.97
C PHE A 170 -9.15 -9.97 5.10
#